data_3e587b5fc6d8bdf5eeac7c8a90a9b406
#
_entry.id   3e587b5fc6d8bdf5eeac7c8a90a9b406
#
_cell.length_a   1.000
_cell.length_b   1.000
_cell.length_c   1.000
_cell.angle_alpha   90.00
_cell.angle_beta   90.00
_cell.angle_gamma   90.00
#
_symmetry.space_group_name_H-M   'P 1'
#
loop_
_entity.id
_entity.type
_entity.pdbx_description
1 polymer ?
#
loop_
_entity_poly.entity_id
_entity_poly.type
_entity_poly.pdbx_seq_one_letter_code
_entity_poly.pdbx_strand_id
1 'polypeptide(L)'
;MALSWWDIPGPSHYVKRVKNDLLDRVNVVAALPAKLGREWFDFFRRHWADEQNRMDVLHINAATSPLDELCTAFTTCSAGTLTIAELVQDAGFRGRTVGAVLDGTRPIKQWMEFLSAYERECRLIDMLDRTVLLLVTDGVSPRLLPSSETHLRVHAYEGYARPHDCYMYAWVLLGAEEKQAWRTELKIALCAQLAKWDPRLCEVFSDLDIRSILEPGSSVAVLPDAEDANAIVDPDDGWARGILQRCDGQVVYHSGWIARNITSQEFQRRLWAAQVQVIFPLIEQVRRQAIDRYGKRFRLPVLVGEGVYVDDPYELEIAMVRRIVSRLDGVPRAVKCRLDQAWEFRNALAHIEPLTVQQLQEFEPSLD
;
A
#
# COMPACT_ATOMS: atom_id res chain seq x y z
N MET A 1 -5.51 -15.32 -14.51
CA MET A 1 -4.66 -15.16 -13.33
C MET A 1 -5.28 -14.09 -12.45
N ALA A 2 -5.38 -14.29 -11.13
CA ALA A 2 -5.80 -13.22 -10.23
C ALA A 2 -4.70 -12.14 -10.23
N LEU A 3 -5.09 -10.87 -10.23
CA LEU A 3 -4.17 -9.73 -10.20
C LEU A 3 -3.44 -9.73 -8.84
N SER A 4 -2.12 -9.68 -8.87
CA SER A 4 -1.29 -9.59 -7.67
C SER A 4 -1.10 -8.11 -7.27
N TRP A 5 -0.73 -7.86 -6.01
CA TRP A 5 -0.26 -6.56 -5.57
C TRP A 5 0.84 -5.96 -6.46
N TRP A 6 1.76 -6.81 -6.90
CA TRP A 6 2.92 -6.39 -7.71
C TRP A 6 2.56 -6.04 -9.16
N ASP A 7 1.32 -6.31 -9.61
CA ASP A 7 0.77 -5.86 -10.89
C ASP A 7 0.16 -4.44 -10.79
N ILE A 8 -0.10 -3.94 -9.58
CA ILE A 8 -0.63 -2.60 -9.34
C ILE A 8 0.41 -1.53 -9.73
N PRO A 9 0.00 -0.38 -10.27
CA PRO A 9 0.93 0.59 -10.90
C PRO A 9 2.16 0.99 -10.08
N GLY A 10 2.01 1.36 -8.82
CA GLY A 10 3.13 1.74 -7.97
C GLY A 10 4.11 0.59 -7.73
N PRO A 11 3.67 -0.54 -7.16
CA PRO A 11 4.49 -1.74 -7.00
C PRO A 11 5.09 -2.27 -8.31
N SER A 12 4.32 -2.28 -9.40
CA SER A 12 4.78 -2.68 -10.74
C SER A 12 5.95 -1.82 -11.23
N HIS A 13 5.95 -0.52 -10.90
CA HIS A 13 7.06 0.36 -11.26
C HIS A 13 8.37 -0.06 -10.57
N TYR A 14 8.30 -0.47 -9.30
CA TYR A 14 9.47 -1.03 -8.61
C TYR A 14 9.98 -2.31 -9.29
N VAL A 15 9.08 -3.24 -9.61
CA VAL A 15 9.42 -4.48 -10.33
C VAL A 15 10.11 -4.18 -11.65
N LYS A 16 9.56 -3.27 -12.46
CA LYS A 16 10.12 -2.86 -13.75
C LYS A 16 11.51 -2.24 -13.62
N ARG A 17 11.73 -1.44 -12.60
CA ARG A 17 13.03 -0.80 -12.36
C ARG A 17 14.12 -1.81 -12.05
N VAL A 18 13.83 -2.76 -11.13
CA VAL A 18 14.76 -3.86 -10.84
C VAL A 18 15.03 -4.70 -12.09
N LYS A 19 13.97 -5.00 -12.85
CA LYS A 19 14.08 -5.79 -14.09
C LYS A 19 14.96 -5.11 -15.13
N ASN A 20 14.80 -3.83 -15.36
CA ASN A 20 15.59 -3.09 -16.35
C ASN A 20 17.08 -3.11 -16.00
N ASP A 21 17.47 -2.89 -14.74
CA ASP A 21 18.87 -2.94 -14.34
C ASP A 21 19.48 -4.34 -14.53
N LEU A 22 18.72 -5.41 -14.25
CA LEU A 22 19.20 -6.78 -14.50
C LEU A 22 19.34 -7.07 -16.00
N LEU A 23 18.46 -6.55 -16.86
CA LEU A 23 18.58 -6.65 -18.32
C LEU A 23 19.80 -5.88 -18.83
N ASP A 24 20.14 -4.75 -18.21
CA ASP A 24 21.34 -3.97 -18.46
C ASP A 24 22.61 -4.60 -17.84
N ARG A 25 22.51 -5.84 -17.37
CA ARG A 25 23.61 -6.59 -16.74
C ARG A 25 24.21 -5.89 -15.52
N VAL A 26 23.39 -5.19 -14.74
CA VAL A 26 23.75 -4.56 -13.47
C VAL A 26 23.34 -5.46 -12.30
N ASN A 27 24.23 -5.65 -11.33
CA ASN A 27 23.89 -6.33 -10.08
C ASN A 27 22.88 -5.50 -9.29
N VAL A 28 21.87 -6.15 -8.70
CA VAL A 28 20.81 -5.46 -7.98
C VAL A 28 20.65 -5.98 -6.56
N VAL A 29 20.58 -5.07 -5.62
CA VAL A 29 20.06 -5.31 -4.27
C VAL A 29 18.65 -4.74 -4.21
N ALA A 30 17.66 -5.59 -4.12
CA ALA A 30 16.25 -5.22 -3.94
C ALA A 30 15.91 -5.27 -2.46
N ALA A 31 15.75 -4.10 -1.84
CA ALA A 31 15.46 -3.99 -0.42
C ALA A 31 13.96 -3.79 -0.18
N LEU A 32 13.37 -4.68 0.61
CA LEU A 32 11.96 -4.65 0.97
C LEU A 32 11.77 -4.63 2.50
N PRO A 33 10.71 -4.02 2.98
CA PRO A 33 10.28 -4.15 4.37
C PRO A 33 10.03 -5.62 4.74
N ALA A 34 10.14 -5.94 6.01
CA ALA A 34 9.96 -7.29 6.53
C ALA A 34 8.67 -7.96 6.01
N LYS A 35 8.80 -9.24 5.65
CA LYS A 35 7.75 -10.14 5.15
C LYS A 35 7.25 -9.86 3.72
N LEU A 36 7.80 -8.87 3.03
CA LEU A 36 7.48 -8.63 1.61
C LEU A 36 8.51 -9.21 0.64
N GLY A 37 9.75 -9.43 1.10
CA GLY A 37 10.85 -9.79 0.23
C GLY A 37 10.70 -11.15 -0.45
N ARG A 38 10.26 -12.16 0.29
CA ARG A 38 10.08 -13.52 -0.26
C ARG A 38 8.93 -13.58 -1.25
N GLU A 39 7.79 -13.00 -0.92
CA GLU A 39 6.63 -12.93 -1.82
C GLU A 39 6.97 -12.18 -3.11
N TRP A 40 7.64 -11.02 -2.97
CA TRP A 40 8.11 -10.24 -4.11
C TRP A 40 9.08 -11.05 -4.99
N PHE A 41 10.03 -11.77 -4.40
CA PHE A 41 10.99 -12.57 -5.16
C PHE A 41 10.32 -13.69 -5.95
N ASP A 42 9.35 -14.38 -5.35
CA ASP A 42 8.58 -15.43 -6.02
C ASP A 42 7.74 -14.87 -7.17
N PHE A 43 7.14 -13.69 -6.99
CA PHE A 43 6.45 -12.98 -8.05
C PHE A 43 7.42 -12.59 -9.17
N PHE A 44 8.53 -11.93 -8.83
CA PHE A 44 9.55 -11.46 -9.77
C PHE A 44 10.09 -12.60 -10.62
N ARG A 45 10.45 -13.70 -9.99
CA ARG A 45 10.99 -14.89 -10.67
C ARG A 45 10.03 -15.48 -11.70
N ARG A 46 8.74 -15.54 -11.39
CA ARG A 46 7.71 -16.03 -12.33
C ARG A 46 7.62 -15.13 -13.56
N HIS A 47 7.62 -13.80 -13.35
CA HIS A 47 7.55 -12.82 -14.43
C HIS A 47 8.85 -12.70 -15.23
N TRP A 48 9.97 -13.04 -14.62
CA TRP A 48 11.25 -13.12 -15.31
C TRP A 48 11.31 -14.31 -16.27
N ALA A 49 10.78 -15.46 -15.90
CA ALA A 49 10.78 -16.67 -16.71
C ALA A 49 9.97 -16.56 -18.01
N ASP A 50 8.94 -15.71 -18.05
CA ASP A 50 8.06 -15.51 -19.21
C ASP A 50 8.75 -14.82 -20.41
N GLU A 51 9.96 -14.26 -20.22
CA GLU A 51 10.68 -13.50 -21.28
C GLU A 51 11.92 -14.20 -21.83
N GLN A 52 11.94 -15.52 -21.87
CA GLN A 52 13.07 -16.33 -22.37
C GLN A 52 14.36 -16.26 -21.51
N ASN A 53 14.35 -15.50 -20.43
CA ASN A 53 15.47 -15.42 -19.48
C ASN A 53 15.18 -16.33 -18.28
N ARG A 54 16.06 -17.27 -18.02
CA ARG A 54 15.97 -18.11 -16.84
C ARG A 54 16.75 -17.49 -15.70
N MET A 55 16.15 -17.41 -14.52
CA MET A 55 16.83 -17.04 -13.28
C MET A 55 17.14 -18.30 -12.49
N ASP A 56 18.41 -18.51 -12.18
CA ASP A 56 18.84 -19.55 -11.26
C ASP A 56 18.63 -19.07 -9.82
N VAL A 57 18.03 -19.92 -8.98
CA VAL A 57 17.76 -19.59 -7.58
C VAL A 57 18.84 -20.18 -6.69
N LEU A 58 19.50 -19.30 -5.93
CA LEU A 58 20.46 -19.72 -4.93
C LEU A 58 19.81 -19.74 -3.54
N HIS A 59 19.89 -20.87 -2.87
CA HIS A 59 19.45 -21.04 -1.49
C HIS A 59 20.60 -20.73 -0.54
N ILE A 60 20.46 -19.64 0.19
CA ILE A 60 21.51 -19.13 1.08
C ILE A 60 21.62 -19.97 2.35
N ASN A 61 22.84 -20.39 2.67
CA ASN A 61 23.18 -20.98 3.95
C ASN A 61 24.03 -19.98 4.77
N ALA A 62 23.48 -19.48 5.86
CA ALA A 62 24.15 -18.47 6.70
C ALA A 62 25.52 -18.92 7.28
N ALA A 63 25.86 -20.19 7.23
CA ALA A 63 27.14 -20.74 7.69
C ALA A 63 28.21 -20.75 6.60
N THR A 64 27.83 -20.60 5.32
CA THR A 64 28.72 -20.71 4.16
C THR A 64 29.09 -19.32 3.62
N SER A 65 30.26 -19.15 3.04
CA SER A 65 30.61 -17.90 2.38
C SER A 65 29.89 -17.75 1.04
N PRO A 66 29.57 -16.50 0.59
CA PRO A 66 28.95 -16.27 -0.72
C PRO A 66 29.70 -16.90 -1.89
N LEU A 67 31.03 -16.85 -1.85
CA LEU A 67 31.87 -17.45 -2.87
C LEU A 67 31.71 -18.97 -2.92
N ASP A 68 31.74 -19.63 -1.76
CA ASP A 68 31.60 -21.08 -1.69
C ASP A 68 30.21 -21.55 -2.11
N GLU A 69 29.16 -20.80 -1.80
CA GLU A 69 27.79 -21.08 -2.25
C GLU A 69 27.68 -21.00 -3.78
N LEU A 70 28.22 -19.95 -4.38
CA LEU A 70 28.22 -19.77 -5.84
C LEU A 70 29.06 -20.83 -6.53
N CYS A 71 30.25 -21.14 -5.99
CA CYS A 71 31.11 -22.22 -6.52
C CYS A 71 30.38 -23.57 -6.47
N THR A 72 29.80 -23.92 -5.34
CA THR A 72 29.11 -25.20 -5.18
C THR A 72 27.88 -25.31 -6.09
N ALA A 73 27.16 -24.23 -6.30
CA ALA A 73 25.93 -24.23 -7.09
C ALA A 73 26.18 -24.23 -8.61
N PHE A 74 27.24 -23.59 -9.09
CA PHE A 74 27.38 -23.27 -10.51
C PHE A 74 28.69 -23.74 -11.16
N THR A 75 29.66 -24.24 -10.38
CA THR A 75 30.93 -24.73 -10.94
C THR A 75 31.12 -26.22 -10.65
N THR A 76 32.10 -26.83 -11.29
CA THR A 76 32.52 -28.19 -10.99
C THR A 76 33.58 -28.29 -9.86
N CYS A 77 34.00 -27.12 -9.35
CA CYS A 77 35.02 -27.01 -8.34
C CYS A 77 34.45 -27.15 -6.92
N SER A 78 35.26 -27.65 -6.01
CA SER A 78 34.87 -27.74 -4.60
C SER A 78 34.93 -26.36 -3.92
N ALA A 79 34.12 -26.17 -2.87
CA ALA A 79 34.14 -24.98 -2.04
C ALA A 79 35.57 -24.71 -1.50
N GLY A 80 35.95 -23.42 -1.43
CA GLY A 80 37.27 -22.99 -0.94
C GLY A 80 38.43 -23.16 -1.94
N THR A 81 38.17 -23.57 -3.19
CA THR A 81 39.19 -23.76 -4.19
C THR A 81 39.33 -22.62 -5.17
N LEU A 82 38.30 -21.81 -5.36
CA LEU A 82 38.30 -20.68 -6.31
C LEU A 82 38.39 -19.33 -5.60
N THR A 83 39.08 -18.42 -6.27
CA THR A 83 38.99 -16.97 -5.97
C THR A 83 37.81 -16.35 -6.72
N ILE A 84 37.42 -15.12 -6.39
CA ILE A 84 36.36 -14.39 -7.11
C ILE A 84 36.76 -14.18 -8.58
N ALA A 85 38.06 -13.90 -8.85
CA ALA A 85 38.57 -13.73 -10.20
C ALA A 85 38.44 -15.01 -11.04
N GLU A 86 38.67 -16.17 -10.45
CA GLU A 86 38.49 -17.48 -11.11
C GLU A 86 37.00 -17.81 -11.30
N LEU A 87 36.14 -17.54 -10.31
CA LEU A 87 34.72 -17.74 -10.42
C LEU A 87 34.11 -16.97 -11.61
N VAL A 88 34.46 -15.70 -11.78
CA VAL A 88 33.89 -14.89 -12.89
C VAL A 88 34.38 -15.34 -14.27
N GLN A 89 35.45 -16.11 -14.33
CA GLN A 89 35.97 -16.73 -15.57
C GLN A 89 35.44 -18.13 -15.83
N ASP A 90 34.79 -18.76 -14.82
CA ASP A 90 34.30 -20.13 -14.93
C ASP A 90 33.15 -20.23 -15.95
N ALA A 91 33.26 -21.16 -16.90
CA ALA A 91 32.26 -21.34 -17.97
C ALA A 91 30.89 -21.75 -17.44
N GLY A 92 30.83 -22.46 -16.32
CA GLY A 92 29.57 -22.87 -15.68
C GLY A 92 28.85 -21.71 -14.99
N PHE A 93 29.57 -20.66 -14.62
CA PHE A 93 29.03 -19.47 -13.94
C PHE A 93 28.68 -18.32 -14.89
N ARG A 94 29.39 -18.17 -16.01
CA ARG A 94 29.21 -17.04 -16.95
C ARG A 94 27.80 -16.92 -17.52
N GLY A 95 27.40 -15.67 -17.78
CA GLY A 95 26.19 -15.30 -18.52
C GLY A 95 24.87 -15.58 -17.77
N ARG A 96 24.92 -15.98 -16.51
CA ARG A 96 23.73 -16.31 -15.72
C ARG A 96 23.06 -15.07 -15.14
N THR A 97 21.80 -15.27 -14.74
CA THR A 97 21.11 -14.39 -13.80
C THR A 97 20.82 -15.23 -12.55
N VAL A 98 21.38 -14.84 -11.42
CA VAL A 98 21.25 -15.56 -10.16
C VAL A 98 20.48 -14.71 -9.15
N GLY A 99 19.41 -15.28 -8.59
CA GLY A 99 18.58 -14.62 -7.58
C GLY A 99 18.65 -15.31 -6.23
N ALA A 100 18.77 -14.54 -5.16
CA ALA A 100 18.77 -15.05 -3.79
C ALA A 100 18.04 -14.12 -2.84
N VAL A 101 17.40 -14.69 -1.80
CA VAL A 101 16.79 -13.95 -0.68
C VAL A 101 17.71 -14.05 0.52
N LEU A 102 18.07 -12.90 1.08
CA LEU A 102 18.95 -12.76 2.23
C LEU A 102 18.12 -12.52 3.50
N ASP A 103 18.01 -13.54 4.32
CA ASP A 103 17.35 -13.49 5.61
C ASP A 103 18.39 -13.29 6.72
N GLY A 104 18.22 -12.26 7.56
CA GLY A 104 19.06 -12.00 8.73
C GLY A 104 20.32 -11.16 8.44
N THR A 105 20.88 -10.58 9.49
CA THR A 105 21.98 -9.59 9.42
C THR A 105 23.32 -10.17 9.00
N ARG A 106 23.63 -11.40 9.38
CA ARG A 106 24.93 -12.02 9.10
C ARG A 106 25.15 -12.34 7.63
N PRO A 107 24.24 -13.02 6.94
CA PRO A 107 24.35 -13.25 5.50
C PRO A 107 24.48 -11.94 4.73
N ILE A 108 23.71 -10.91 5.10
CA ILE A 108 23.71 -9.61 4.44
C ILE A 108 25.09 -8.99 4.45
N LYS A 109 25.76 -8.89 5.61
CA LYS A 109 27.09 -8.31 5.70
C LYS A 109 28.08 -9.04 4.80
N GLN A 110 28.09 -10.37 4.84
CA GLN A 110 28.98 -11.18 4.01
C GLN A 110 28.71 -10.99 2.52
N TRP A 111 27.45 -10.95 2.11
CA TRP A 111 27.07 -10.74 0.72
C TRP A 111 27.37 -9.32 0.22
N MET A 112 27.25 -8.29 1.07
CA MET A 112 27.59 -6.92 0.69
C MET A 112 29.11 -6.75 0.53
N GLU A 113 29.91 -7.36 1.39
CA GLU A 113 31.36 -7.41 1.26
C GLU A 113 31.79 -8.17 -0.02
N PHE A 114 31.17 -9.31 -0.27
CA PHE A 114 31.36 -10.10 -1.49
C PHE A 114 31.02 -9.30 -2.75
N LEU A 115 29.83 -8.66 -2.79
CA LEU A 115 29.39 -7.88 -3.95
C LEU A 115 30.39 -6.78 -4.33
N SER A 116 30.96 -6.09 -3.36
CA SER A 116 31.95 -5.04 -3.61
C SER A 116 33.23 -5.58 -4.22
N ALA A 117 33.63 -6.80 -3.85
CA ALA A 117 34.78 -7.47 -4.46
C ALA A 117 34.43 -8.06 -5.82
N TYR A 118 33.28 -8.70 -5.95
CA TYR A 118 32.74 -9.26 -7.18
C TYR A 118 32.60 -8.22 -8.29
N GLU A 119 32.07 -7.06 -7.96
CA GLU A 119 31.91 -5.94 -8.87
C GLU A 119 33.25 -5.51 -9.52
N ARG A 120 34.33 -5.48 -8.74
CA ARG A 120 35.67 -5.12 -9.27
C ARG A 120 36.16 -6.13 -10.29
N GLU A 121 35.98 -7.41 -10.04
CA GLU A 121 36.39 -8.48 -10.97
C GLU A 121 35.50 -8.51 -12.23
N CYS A 122 34.19 -8.24 -12.08
CA CYS A 122 33.27 -8.17 -13.22
C CYS A 122 33.62 -7.06 -14.24
N ARG A 123 34.33 -6.01 -13.85
CA ARG A 123 34.76 -4.94 -14.79
C ARG A 123 35.66 -5.45 -15.91
N LEU A 124 36.33 -6.56 -15.69
CA LEU A 124 37.24 -7.18 -16.64
C LEU A 124 36.54 -8.17 -17.60
N ILE A 125 35.25 -8.40 -17.43
CA ILE A 125 34.47 -9.38 -18.20
C ILE A 125 33.58 -8.63 -19.20
N ASP A 126 33.44 -9.20 -20.40
CA ASP A 126 32.45 -8.70 -21.38
C ASP A 126 31.05 -8.66 -20.78
N MET A 127 30.28 -7.65 -21.11
CA MET A 127 28.97 -7.41 -20.53
C MET A 127 28.01 -8.60 -20.73
N LEU A 128 28.08 -9.29 -21.89
CA LEU A 128 27.21 -10.42 -22.20
C LEU A 128 27.60 -11.69 -21.43
N ASP A 129 28.88 -11.87 -21.11
CA ASP A 129 29.42 -12.99 -20.37
C ASP A 129 29.29 -12.79 -18.84
N ARG A 130 28.93 -11.59 -18.41
CA ARG A 130 28.83 -11.26 -16.99
C ARG A 130 27.62 -11.95 -16.36
N THR A 131 27.82 -12.69 -15.29
CA THR A 131 26.73 -13.12 -14.42
C THR A 131 26.23 -11.95 -13.59
N VAL A 132 24.92 -11.81 -13.49
CA VAL A 132 24.29 -10.77 -12.69
C VAL A 132 23.58 -11.37 -11.49
N LEU A 133 23.69 -10.67 -10.37
CA LEU A 133 23.14 -11.10 -9.08
C LEU A 133 21.96 -10.21 -8.71
N LEU A 134 20.82 -10.83 -8.39
CA LEU A 134 19.69 -10.21 -7.73
C LEU A 134 19.68 -10.67 -6.26
N LEU A 135 20.03 -9.80 -5.36
CA LEU A 135 19.95 -10.06 -3.93
C LEU A 135 18.74 -9.35 -3.34
N VAL A 136 17.80 -10.11 -2.82
CA VAL A 136 16.60 -9.57 -2.17
C VAL A 136 16.81 -9.58 -0.67
N THR A 137 16.68 -8.42 -0.04
CA THR A 137 16.74 -8.31 1.42
C THR A 137 15.34 -8.11 1.99
N ASP A 138 15.03 -8.82 3.06
CA ASP A 138 13.74 -8.80 3.74
C ASP A 138 13.91 -8.26 5.15
N GLY A 139 13.41 -7.05 5.39
CA GLY A 139 13.49 -6.42 6.72
C GLY A 139 14.87 -5.91 7.11
N VAL A 140 15.67 -5.46 6.15
CA VAL A 140 17.02 -4.96 6.40
C VAL A 140 17.04 -3.44 6.32
N SER A 141 17.64 -2.82 7.34
CA SER A 141 17.82 -1.37 7.36
C SER A 141 18.64 -0.91 6.14
N PRO A 142 18.18 0.12 5.40
CA PRO A 142 18.91 0.68 4.26
C PRO A 142 20.34 1.12 4.60
N ARG A 143 20.63 1.44 5.84
CA ARG A 143 21.97 1.80 6.31
C ARG A 143 23.00 0.67 6.23
N LEU A 144 22.53 -0.56 6.24
CA LEU A 144 23.39 -1.74 6.13
C LEU A 144 23.67 -2.13 4.67
N LEU A 145 23.01 -1.47 3.72
CA LEU A 145 23.17 -1.73 2.30
C LEU A 145 24.26 -0.84 1.70
N PRO A 146 24.94 -1.29 0.65
CA PRO A 146 25.95 -0.48 -0.04
C PRO A 146 25.30 0.71 -0.76
N SER A 147 26.10 1.71 -1.06
CA SER A 147 25.69 2.75 -2.01
C SER A 147 25.62 2.19 -3.43
N SER A 148 24.69 2.73 -4.24
CA SER A 148 24.64 2.38 -5.66
C SER A 148 25.92 2.82 -6.37
N GLU A 149 26.46 1.93 -7.20
CA GLU A 149 27.65 2.14 -8.05
C GLU A 149 27.32 1.89 -9.53
N THR A 150 28.31 2.01 -10.41
CA THR A 150 28.11 1.89 -11.88
C THR A 150 27.44 0.56 -12.27
N HIS A 151 27.86 -0.57 -11.67
CA HIS A 151 27.33 -1.90 -11.98
C HIS A 151 26.64 -2.58 -10.78
N LEU A 152 26.31 -1.79 -9.75
CA LEU A 152 25.54 -2.21 -8.59
C LEU A 152 24.45 -1.17 -8.31
N ARG A 153 23.20 -1.57 -8.31
CA ARG A 153 22.07 -0.74 -7.93
C ARG A 153 21.43 -1.27 -6.66
N VAL A 154 21.09 -0.35 -5.79
CA VAL A 154 20.30 -0.64 -4.59
C VAL A 154 18.96 0.04 -4.75
N HIS A 155 17.90 -0.75 -4.76
CA HIS A 155 16.53 -0.28 -4.85
C HIS A 155 15.80 -0.59 -3.55
N ALA A 156 15.52 0.42 -2.75
CA ALA A 156 14.60 0.30 -1.63
C ALA A 156 13.14 0.43 -2.13
N TYR A 157 12.27 -0.43 -1.65
CA TYR A 157 10.82 -0.33 -1.89
C TYR A 157 10.24 0.78 -1.00
N GLU A 158 10.64 2.01 -1.30
CA GLU A 158 10.27 3.21 -0.55
C GLU A 158 9.52 4.18 -1.46
N GLY A 159 8.32 4.59 -1.05
CA GLY A 159 7.50 5.55 -1.79
C GLY A 159 6.84 5.02 -3.07
N TYR A 160 6.98 3.75 -3.39
CA TYR A 160 6.34 3.14 -4.57
C TYR A 160 4.86 2.89 -4.34
N ALA A 161 4.49 2.36 -3.18
CA ALA A 161 3.09 2.13 -2.84
C ALA A 161 2.44 3.38 -2.23
N ARG A 162 1.27 3.72 -2.71
CA ARG A 162 0.47 4.88 -2.28
C ARG A 162 -0.93 4.43 -1.87
N PRO A 163 -1.69 5.24 -1.13
CA PRO A 163 -3.09 4.92 -0.81
C PRO A 163 -3.96 4.61 -2.02
N HIS A 164 -3.66 5.21 -3.18
CA HIS A 164 -4.35 4.93 -4.44
C HIS A 164 -4.10 3.49 -4.93
N ASP A 165 -2.88 2.99 -4.79
CA ASP A 165 -2.54 1.61 -5.14
C ASP A 165 -3.28 0.63 -4.23
N CYS A 166 -3.36 0.93 -2.93
CA CYS A 166 -4.17 0.15 -1.99
C CYS A 166 -5.66 0.20 -2.33
N TYR A 167 -6.17 1.33 -2.82
CA TYR A 167 -7.56 1.44 -3.30
C TYR A 167 -7.82 0.50 -4.49
N MET A 168 -6.94 0.54 -5.49
CA MET A 168 -7.03 -0.35 -6.65
C MET A 168 -6.95 -1.82 -6.25
N TYR A 169 -6.03 -2.16 -5.35
CA TYR A 169 -5.88 -3.53 -4.87
C TYR A 169 -7.10 -4.00 -4.08
N ALA A 170 -7.61 -3.20 -3.16
CA ALA A 170 -8.84 -3.49 -2.41
C ALA A 170 -10.05 -3.67 -3.35
N TRP A 171 -10.13 -2.86 -4.42
CA TRP A 171 -11.16 -3.00 -5.45
C TRP A 171 -11.05 -4.35 -6.18
N VAL A 172 -9.85 -4.81 -6.46
CA VAL A 172 -9.63 -6.14 -7.07
C VAL A 172 -10.01 -7.27 -6.12
N LEU A 173 -9.67 -7.16 -4.83
CA LEU A 173 -9.98 -8.18 -3.82
C LEU A 173 -11.49 -8.33 -3.56
N LEU A 174 -12.19 -7.19 -3.46
CA LEU A 174 -13.61 -7.17 -3.10
C LEU A 174 -14.54 -7.40 -4.29
N GLY A 175 -14.06 -7.17 -5.51
CA GLY A 175 -14.89 -7.27 -6.72
C GLY A 175 -15.97 -6.20 -6.78
N ALA A 176 -16.69 -6.18 -7.90
CA ALA A 176 -17.85 -5.31 -8.10
C ALA A 176 -19.13 -6.05 -7.68
N GLU A 177 -19.43 -6.15 -6.40
CA GLU A 177 -20.76 -6.61 -5.96
C GLU A 177 -21.78 -5.49 -6.16
N GLU A 178 -22.67 -5.64 -7.15
CA GLU A 178 -23.66 -4.61 -7.53
C GLU A 178 -24.71 -4.29 -6.45
N LYS A 179 -24.96 -5.17 -5.48
CA LYS A 179 -26.15 -5.08 -4.63
C LYS A 179 -26.14 -3.98 -3.55
N GLN A 180 -24.99 -3.39 -3.21
CA GLN A 180 -24.88 -2.25 -2.31
C GLN A 180 -23.64 -1.40 -2.67
N ALA A 181 -23.61 -0.85 -3.86
CA ALA A 181 -22.44 -0.17 -4.44
C ALA A 181 -21.72 0.78 -3.46
N TRP A 182 -22.42 1.64 -2.74
CA TRP A 182 -21.80 2.58 -1.81
C TRP A 182 -21.17 1.91 -0.58
N ARG A 183 -21.71 0.80 -0.07
CA ARG A 183 -21.13 0.08 1.09
C ARG A 183 -19.86 -0.66 0.68
N THR A 184 -19.86 -1.25 -0.51
CA THR A 184 -18.64 -1.85 -1.09
C THR A 184 -17.59 -0.79 -1.33
N GLU A 185 -17.98 0.36 -1.87
CA GLU A 185 -17.08 1.50 -2.09
C GLU A 185 -16.51 2.05 -0.76
N LEU A 186 -17.35 2.15 0.28
CA LEU A 186 -16.90 2.52 1.62
C LEU A 186 -15.89 1.50 2.18
N LYS A 187 -16.16 0.20 2.00
CA LYS A 187 -15.23 -0.85 2.44
C LYS A 187 -13.89 -0.75 1.71
N ILE A 188 -13.90 -0.52 0.39
CA ILE A 188 -12.69 -0.30 -0.41
C ILE A 188 -11.91 0.92 0.10
N ALA A 189 -12.61 2.05 0.33
CA ALA A 189 -11.99 3.26 0.85
C ALA A 189 -11.40 3.06 2.26
N LEU A 190 -12.09 2.32 3.14
CA LEU A 190 -11.60 1.94 4.46
C LEU A 190 -10.32 1.08 4.35
N CYS A 191 -10.34 0.04 3.51
CA CYS A 191 -9.15 -0.78 3.25
C CYS A 191 -7.97 0.09 2.80
N ALA A 192 -8.17 0.96 1.82
CA ALA A 192 -7.12 1.83 1.28
C ALA A 192 -6.55 2.80 2.32
N GLN A 193 -7.42 3.47 3.08
CA GLN A 193 -7.02 4.44 4.10
C GLN A 193 -6.34 3.80 5.30
N LEU A 194 -6.69 2.56 5.64
CA LEU A 194 -6.08 1.82 6.74
C LEU A 194 -4.81 1.09 6.30
N ALA A 195 -4.78 0.50 5.12
CA ALA A 195 -3.60 -0.19 4.60
C ALA A 195 -2.47 0.77 4.25
N LYS A 196 -2.79 1.93 3.66
CA LYS A 196 -1.85 2.97 3.21
C LYS A 196 -0.86 2.52 2.16
N TRP A 197 -0.06 1.50 2.43
CA TRP A 197 1.01 0.99 1.59
C TRP A 197 1.25 -0.53 1.75
N ASP A 198 0.64 -1.16 2.75
CA ASP A 198 0.83 -2.58 3.05
C ASP A 198 -0.31 -3.43 2.44
N PRO A 199 -0.03 -4.25 1.41
CA PRO A 199 -1.04 -5.10 0.77
C PRO A 199 -1.67 -6.11 1.72
N ARG A 200 -0.92 -6.60 2.70
CA ARG A 200 -1.39 -7.58 3.69
C ARG A 200 -2.53 -7.01 4.54
N LEU A 201 -2.48 -5.70 4.82
CA LEU A 201 -3.60 -5.03 5.49
C LEU A 201 -4.82 -4.89 4.57
N CYS A 202 -4.63 -4.67 3.26
CA CYS A 202 -5.75 -4.72 2.33
C CYS A 202 -6.44 -6.08 2.37
N GLU A 203 -5.68 -7.17 2.36
CA GLU A 203 -6.22 -8.54 2.43
C GLU A 203 -6.98 -8.76 3.74
N VAL A 204 -6.37 -8.47 4.88
CA VAL A 204 -7.02 -8.61 6.20
C VAL A 204 -8.32 -7.80 6.27
N PHE A 205 -8.29 -6.52 5.87
CA PHE A 205 -9.49 -5.69 5.93
C PHE A 205 -10.53 -6.09 4.88
N SER A 206 -10.15 -6.67 3.75
CA SER A 206 -11.11 -7.17 2.76
C SER A 206 -11.91 -8.36 3.27
N ASP A 207 -11.36 -9.16 4.16
CA ASP A 207 -12.04 -10.31 4.78
C ASP A 207 -12.95 -9.90 5.95
N LEU A 208 -12.71 -8.74 6.56
CA LEU A 208 -13.53 -8.24 7.67
C LEU A 208 -14.84 -7.57 7.18
N ASP A 209 -15.88 -7.61 7.99
CA ASP A 209 -17.06 -6.78 7.77
C ASP A 209 -16.81 -5.30 8.17
N ILE A 210 -17.62 -4.39 7.67
CA ILE A 210 -17.48 -2.94 7.93
C ILE A 210 -17.53 -2.64 9.43
N ARG A 211 -18.36 -3.36 10.20
CA ARG A 211 -18.47 -3.17 11.65
C ARG A 211 -17.15 -3.46 12.34
N SER A 212 -16.55 -4.59 12.02
CA SER A 212 -15.26 -5.01 12.58
C SER A 212 -14.11 -4.06 12.21
N ILE A 213 -14.16 -3.42 11.03
CA ILE A 213 -13.19 -2.41 10.62
C ILE A 213 -13.35 -1.11 11.40
N LEU A 214 -14.59 -0.69 11.67
CA LEU A 214 -14.90 0.57 12.36
C LEU A 214 -14.71 0.50 13.88
N GLU A 215 -14.77 -0.69 14.46
CA GLU A 215 -14.57 -0.93 15.90
C GLU A 215 -13.16 -1.49 16.15
N PRO A 216 -12.12 -0.64 16.24
CA PRO A 216 -10.70 -1.07 16.20
C PRO A 216 -10.29 -2.00 17.35
N GLY A 217 -11.03 -2.04 18.45
CA GLY A 217 -10.72 -2.93 19.58
C GLY A 217 -10.70 -4.42 19.23
N SER A 218 -11.54 -4.85 18.27
CA SER A 218 -11.58 -6.24 17.79
C SER A 218 -10.62 -6.48 16.61
N SER A 219 -10.42 -5.46 15.75
CA SER A 219 -9.60 -5.56 14.54
C SER A 219 -8.10 -5.50 14.80
N VAL A 220 -7.67 -4.77 15.84
CA VAL A 220 -6.24 -4.59 16.16
C VAL A 220 -5.55 -5.92 16.52
N ALA A 221 -6.27 -6.86 17.11
CA ALA A 221 -5.73 -8.17 17.47
C ALA A 221 -5.41 -9.06 16.24
N VAL A 222 -6.06 -8.78 15.11
CA VAL A 222 -5.90 -9.55 13.85
C VAL A 222 -4.80 -8.97 12.96
N LEU A 223 -4.35 -7.72 13.24
CA LEU A 223 -3.35 -7.07 12.39
C LEU A 223 -1.97 -7.71 12.57
N PRO A 224 -1.31 -8.12 11.48
CA PRO A 224 0.01 -8.69 11.55
C PRO A 224 1.02 -7.71 12.15
N ASP A 225 1.96 -8.22 12.91
CA ASP A 225 3.26 -7.61 13.28
C ASP A 225 3.30 -6.36 14.14
N ALA A 226 2.31 -6.16 14.99
CA ALA A 226 2.41 -5.08 15.98
C ALA A 226 3.03 -5.52 17.33
N GLU A 227 3.66 -6.68 17.41
CA GLU A 227 4.11 -7.24 18.68
C GLU A 227 5.29 -6.50 19.34
N ASP A 228 6.15 -5.82 18.57
CA ASP A 228 7.36 -5.16 19.09
C ASP A 228 7.36 -3.63 18.96
N ALA A 229 6.28 -3.01 19.32
CA ALA A 229 6.09 -1.58 19.10
C ALA A 229 6.77 -0.66 20.13
N ASN A 230 7.59 -1.17 21.01
CA ASN A 230 8.30 -0.36 21.98
C ASN A 230 9.45 0.42 21.31
N ALA A 231 9.25 1.73 21.19
CA ALA A 231 10.22 2.75 20.79
C ALA A 231 10.88 2.54 19.42
N ILE A 232 10.26 3.05 18.35
CA ILE A 232 10.99 3.32 17.10
C ILE A 232 11.89 4.52 17.35
N VAL A 233 13.17 4.25 17.52
CA VAL A 233 14.18 5.28 17.70
C VAL A 233 14.72 5.77 16.36
N ASP A 234 14.65 4.92 15.31
CA ASP A 234 15.24 5.17 14.00
C ASP A 234 14.25 4.91 12.87
N PRO A 235 14.04 5.89 11.94
CA PRO A 235 13.17 5.72 10.80
C PRO A 235 13.57 4.60 9.83
N ASP A 236 14.88 4.32 9.65
CA ASP A 236 15.34 3.27 8.76
C ASP A 236 15.07 1.88 9.32
N ASP A 237 15.22 1.73 10.64
CA ASP A 237 14.83 0.49 11.33
C ASP A 237 13.31 0.31 11.34
N GLY A 238 12.55 1.39 11.49
CA GLY A 238 11.09 1.38 11.38
C GLY A 238 10.61 0.96 9.99
N TRP A 239 11.27 1.43 8.94
CA TRP A 239 11.01 1.01 7.57
C TRP A 239 11.36 -0.48 7.37
N ALA A 240 12.54 -0.90 7.80
CA ALA A 240 12.98 -2.28 7.68
C ALA A 240 11.99 -3.25 8.35
N ARG A 241 11.49 -2.91 9.51
CA ARG A 241 10.49 -3.71 10.26
C ARG A 241 9.07 -3.62 9.67
N GLY A 242 8.84 -2.83 8.63
CA GLY A 242 7.51 -2.63 8.04
C GLY A 242 6.55 -1.84 8.94
N ILE A 243 7.07 -1.03 9.88
CA ILE A 243 6.27 -0.22 10.80
C ILE A 243 5.90 1.12 10.19
N LEU A 244 6.77 1.63 9.32
CA LEU A 244 6.55 2.88 8.61
C LEU A 244 6.99 2.80 7.16
N GLN A 245 6.50 3.73 6.37
CA GLN A 245 6.92 3.97 4.99
C GLN A 245 7.14 5.47 4.78
N ARG A 246 8.01 5.83 3.84
CA ARG A 246 8.18 7.21 3.41
C ARG A 246 7.45 7.41 2.07
N CYS A 247 6.46 8.29 2.05
CA CYS A 247 5.69 8.62 0.86
C CYS A 247 5.70 10.13 0.69
N ASP A 248 6.15 10.62 -0.45
CA ASP A 248 6.19 12.04 -0.79
C ASP A 248 6.86 12.93 0.30
N GLY A 249 7.93 12.43 0.91
CA GLY A 249 8.67 13.11 1.99
C GLY A 249 8.02 13.05 3.38
N GLN A 250 6.89 12.38 3.52
CA GLN A 250 6.20 12.20 4.79
C GLN A 250 6.37 10.77 5.31
N VAL A 251 6.48 10.63 6.64
CA VAL A 251 6.48 9.35 7.30
C VAL A 251 5.04 8.91 7.54
N VAL A 252 4.69 7.73 7.03
CA VAL A 252 3.38 7.12 7.19
C VAL A 252 3.52 5.84 8.01
N TYR A 253 2.93 5.82 9.18
CA TYR A 253 2.97 4.67 10.08
C TYR A 253 1.94 3.61 9.69
N HIS A 254 2.28 2.35 9.93
CA HIS A 254 1.41 1.20 9.77
C HIS A 254 0.20 1.28 10.73
N SER A 255 -1.00 0.96 10.26
CA SER A 255 -2.23 1.10 11.07
C SER A 255 -2.23 0.23 12.32
N GLY A 256 -1.68 -0.97 12.26
CA GLY A 256 -1.54 -1.84 13.44
C GLY A 256 -0.66 -1.23 14.52
N TRP A 257 0.41 -0.53 14.11
CA TRP A 257 1.27 0.18 15.04
C TRP A 257 0.57 1.41 15.66
N ILE A 258 -0.13 2.20 14.83
CA ILE A 258 -0.91 3.37 15.31
C ILE A 258 -1.96 2.94 16.33
N ALA A 259 -2.72 1.92 16.03
CA ALA A 259 -3.80 1.45 16.89
C ALA A 259 -3.32 0.98 18.29
N ARG A 260 -2.06 0.55 18.40
CA ARG A 260 -1.47 0.07 19.67
C ARG A 260 -0.64 1.12 20.40
N ASN A 261 -0.03 2.07 19.71
CA ASN A 261 1.02 2.93 20.27
C ASN A 261 0.74 4.43 20.22
N ILE A 262 -0.09 4.88 19.30
CA ILE A 262 -0.48 6.28 19.20
C ILE A 262 -1.93 6.40 19.68
N THR A 263 -2.26 7.56 20.26
CA THR A 263 -3.64 7.87 20.61
C THR A 263 -4.57 7.55 19.42
N SER A 264 -5.72 7.03 19.70
CA SER A 264 -6.74 6.62 18.72
C SER A 264 -7.07 7.67 17.64
N GLN A 265 -6.61 8.92 17.79
CA GLN A 265 -6.87 10.04 16.88
C GLN A 265 -6.41 9.80 15.43
N GLU A 266 -5.20 9.30 15.20
CA GLU A 266 -4.74 9.09 13.81
C GLU A 266 -5.50 7.93 13.14
N PHE A 267 -5.82 6.90 13.89
CA PHE A 267 -6.66 5.81 13.39
C PHE A 267 -8.07 6.33 13.05
N GLN A 268 -8.68 7.11 13.94
CA GLN A 268 -9.97 7.75 13.71
C GLN A 268 -9.94 8.69 12.48
N ARG A 269 -8.85 9.41 12.29
CA ARG A 269 -8.64 10.27 11.13
C ARG A 269 -8.62 9.50 9.81
N ARG A 270 -8.04 8.27 9.81
CA ARG A 270 -8.07 7.41 8.62
C ARG A 270 -9.47 6.86 8.34
N LEU A 271 -10.21 6.46 9.36
CA LEU A 271 -11.62 6.07 9.22
C LEU A 271 -12.46 7.22 8.69
N TRP A 272 -12.31 8.41 9.26
CA TRP A 272 -12.95 9.62 8.81
C TRP A 272 -12.63 9.93 7.34
N ALA A 273 -11.38 9.87 6.93
CA ALA A 273 -10.97 10.16 5.55
C ALA A 273 -11.65 9.22 4.53
N ALA A 274 -11.76 7.93 4.86
CA ALA A 274 -12.48 6.97 4.04
C ALA A 274 -13.98 7.30 3.94
N GLN A 275 -14.60 7.66 5.06
CA GLN A 275 -16.01 8.01 5.10
C GLN A 275 -16.30 9.31 4.34
N VAL A 276 -15.47 10.33 4.50
CA VAL A 276 -15.60 11.58 3.74
C VAL A 276 -15.59 11.30 2.24
N GLN A 277 -14.66 10.49 1.77
CA GLN A 277 -14.52 10.16 0.35
C GLN A 277 -15.82 9.59 -0.25
N VAL A 278 -16.57 8.78 0.50
CA VAL A 278 -17.74 8.07 0.00
C VAL A 278 -19.06 8.73 0.45
N ILE A 279 -19.17 9.16 1.69
CA ILE A 279 -20.43 9.64 2.26
C ILE A 279 -20.75 11.07 1.85
N PHE A 280 -19.76 11.98 1.69
CA PHE A 280 -20.05 13.34 1.27
C PHE A 280 -20.74 13.42 -0.11
N PRO A 281 -20.30 12.70 -1.15
CA PRO A 281 -21.03 12.64 -2.42
C PRO A 281 -22.48 12.13 -2.28
N LEU A 282 -22.73 11.18 -1.38
CA LEU A 282 -24.06 10.66 -1.14
C LEU A 282 -24.96 11.69 -0.43
N ILE A 283 -24.41 12.41 0.55
CA ILE A 283 -25.12 13.54 1.19
C ILE A 283 -25.52 14.60 0.15
N GLU A 284 -24.61 14.92 -0.75
CA GLU A 284 -24.87 15.85 -1.85
C GLU A 284 -25.92 15.33 -2.82
N GLN A 285 -25.96 14.04 -3.08
CA GLN A 285 -27.01 13.39 -3.85
C GLN A 285 -28.39 13.54 -3.18
N VAL A 286 -28.47 13.29 -1.88
CA VAL A 286 -29.72 13.49 -1.09
C VAL A 286 -30.19 14.95 -1.16
N ARG A 287 -29.26 15.90 -1.03
CA ARG A 287 -29.55 17.32 -1.16
C ARG A 287 -30.14 17.66 -2.53
N ARG A 288 -29.50 17.22 -3.60
CA ARG A 288 -29.95 17.46 -4.98
C ARG A 288 -31.31 16.84 -5.27
N GLN A 289 -31.53 15.59 -4.87
CA GLN A 289 -32.83 14.93 -5.01
C GLN A 289 -33.95 15.70 -4.32
N ALA A 290 -33.67 16.28 -3.14
CA ALA A 290 -34.66 17.10 -2.43
C ALA A 290 -34.97 18.40 -3.19
N ILE A 291 -33.98 19.03 -3.79
CA ILE A 291 -34.16 20.24 -4.62
C ILE A 291 -34.92 19.91 -5.90
N ASP A 292 -34.57 18.85 -6.59
CA ASP A 292 -35.24 18.40 -7.82
C ASP A 292 -36.73 18.14 -7.58
N ARG A 293 -37.04 17.49 -6.45
CA ARG A 293 -38.43 17.11 -6.10
C ARG A 293 -39.26 18.25 -5.56
N TYR A 294 -38.67 19.16 -4.76
CA TYR A 294 -39.39 20.18 -4.01
C TYR A 294 -38.98 21.62 -4.31
N GLY A 295 -37.89 21.88 -5.07
CA GLY A 295 -37.32 23.21 -5.31
C GLY A 295 -38.28 24.20 -5.91
N LYS A 296 -39.22 23.78 -6.78
CA LYS A 296 -40.29 24.65 -7.32
C LYS A 296 -41.22 25.23 -6.25
N ARG A 297 -41.22 24.65 -5.04
CA ARG A 297 -42.03 25.14 -3.91
C ARG A 297 -41.24 26.02 -2.94
N PHE A 298 -39.95 26.22 -3.19
CA PHE A 298 -39.13 27.10 -2.37
C PHE A 298 -39.48 28.56 -2.65
N ARG A 299 -39.57 29.37 -1.59
CA ARG A 299 -39.75 30.80 -1.71
C ARG A 299 -38.39 31.47 -1.85
N LEU A 300 -38.04 31.81 -3.07
CA LEU A 300 -36.76 32.47 -3.42
C LEU A 300 -37.00 33.99 -3.54
N PRO A 301 -35.98 34.84 -3.27
CA PRO A 301 -34.66 34.46 -2.75
C PRO A 301 -34.70 34.05 -1.25
N VAL A 302 -33.73 33.21 -0.86
CA VAL A 302 -33.54 32.80 0.53
C VAL A 302 -32.39 33.56 1.16
N LEU A 303 -32.61 34.12 2.34
CA LEU A 303 -31.56 34.73 3.15
C LEU A 303 -30.72 33.66 3.82
N VAL A 304 -29.43 33.55 3.47
CA VAL A 304 -28.53 32.49 3.95
C VAL A 304 -27.51 32.96 4.98
N GLY A 305 -27.35 34.28 5.17
CA GLY A 305 -26.41 34.88 6.12
C GLY A 305 -26.60 36.40 6.20
N GLU A 306 -25.68 37.14 6.76
CA GLU A 306 -25.70 38.58 6.96
C GLU A 306 -25.93 39.35 5.64
N GLY A 307 -27.19 39.49 5.23
CA GLY A 307 -27.58 40.21 4.02
C GLY A 307 -27.34 39.47 2.68
N VAL A 308 -26.91 38.19 2.71
CA VAL A 308 -26.68 37.40 1.52
C VAL A 308 -27.96 36.63 1.14
N TYR A 309 -28.43 36.88 -0.09
CA TYR A 309 -29.61 36.21 -0.66
C TYR A 309 -29.20 35.29 -1.78
N VAL A 310 -29.83 34.10 -1.82
CA VAL A 310 -29.60 33.05 -2.82
C VAL A 310 -30.89 32.88 -3.63
N ASP A 311 -30.78 33.02 -4.94
CA ASP A 311 -31.88 32.90 -5.89
C ASP A 311 -31.98 31.50 -6.50
N ASP A 312 -30.86 30.77 -6.60
CA ASP A 312 -30.79 29.39 -7.10
C ASP A 312 -30.91 28.39 -5.97
N PRO A 313 -31.91 27.51 -5.95
CA PRO A 313 -32.06 26.49 -4.93
C PRO A 313 -30.85 25.54 -4.87
N TYR A 314 -30.08 25.34 -5.96
CA TYR A 314 -28.91 24.50 -5.98
C TYR A 314 -27.68 25.08 -5.24
N GLU A 315 -27.69 26.38 -4.96
CA GLU A 315 -26.68 27.02 -4.11
C GLU A 315 -26.97 26.89 -2.61
N LEU A 316 -28.18 26.41 -2.24
CA LEU A 316 -28.55 26.22 -0.85
C LEU A 316 -27.84 25.03 -0.24
N GLU A 317 -27.14 25.22 0.87
CA GLU A 317 -26.56 24.11 1.65
C GLU A 317 -27.64 23.18 2.19
N ILE A 318 -27.25 21.92 2.51
CA ILE A 318 -28.16 20.89 3.04
C ILE A 318 -28.93 21.37 4.27
N ALA A 319 -28.33 22.17 5.16
CA ALA A 319 -28.97 22.75 6.33
C ALA A 319 -30.19 23.61 5.96
N MET A 320 -30.07 24.41 4.91
CA MET A 320 -31.13 25.29 4.43
C MET A 320 -32.20 24.49 3.69
N VAL A 321 -31.81 23.57 2.80
CA VAL A 321 -32.75 22.67 2.10
C VAL A 321 -33.59 21.92 3.10
N ARG A 322 -32.98 21.28 4.10
CA ARG A 322 -33.62 20.61 5.22
C ARG A 322 -34.64 21.53 5.93
N ARG A 323 -34.24 22.75 6.30
CA ARG A 323 -35.09 23.73 7.00
C ARG A 323 -36.29 24.15 6.17
N ILE A 324 -36.11 24.32 4.85
CA ILE A 324 -37.19 24.70 3.95
C ILE A 324 -38.16 23.51 3.79
N VAL A 325 -37.61 22.33 3.44
CA VAL A 325 -38.41 21.11 3.20
C VAL A 325 -39.22 20.67 4.45
N SER A 326 -38.65 20.84 5.66
CA SER A 326 -39.36 20.52 6.91
C SER A 326 -40.65 21.30 7.10
N ARG A 327 -40.72 22.53 6.52
CA ARG A 327 -41.87 23.45 6.61
C ARG A 327 -42.89 23.29 5.48
N LEU A 328 -42.57 22.48 4.45
CA LEU A 328 -43.48 22.24 3.35
C LEU A 328 -44.53 21.23 3.74
N ASP A 329 -45.80 21.55 3.42
CA ASP A 329 -46.93 20.61 3.61
C ASP A 329 -46.84 19.45 2.60
N GLY A 330 -47.34 18.28 3.00
CA GLY A 330 -47.43 17.11 2.14
C GLY A 330 -46.09 16.44 1.79
N VAL A 331 -44.99 16.83 2.44
CA VAL A 331 -43.71 16.11 2.31
C VAL A 331 -43.72 14.90 3.25
N PRO A 332 -43.43 13.68 2.73
CA PRO A 332 -43.40 12.47 3.54
C PRO A 332 -42.40 12.59 4.69
N ARG A 333 -42.76 12.03 5.85
CA ARG A 333 -41.89 12.02 7.04
C ARG A 333 -40.55 11.37 6.76
N ALA A 334 -40.52 10.28 5.96
CA ALA A 334 -39.30 9.61 5.57
C ALA A 334 -38.30 10.55 4.90
N VAL A 335 -38.75 11.40 3.99
CA VAL A 335 -37.88 12.40 3.30
C VAL A 335 -37.30 13.40 4.30
N LYS A 336 -38.14 13.88 5.25
CA LYS A 336 -37.65 14.81 6.29
C LYS A 336 -36.60 14.13 7.18
N CYS A 337 -36.82 12.90 7.62
CA CYS A 337 -35.86 12.13 8.41
C CYS A 337 -34.54 11.90 7.66
N ARG A 338 -34.56 11.60 6.36
CA ARG A 338 -33.36 11.42 5.56
C ARG A 338 -32.56 12.71 5.40
N LEU A 339 -33.22 13.85 5.24
CA LEU A 339 -32.56 15.16 5.23
C LEU A 339 -31.96 15.53 6.59
N ASP A 340 -32.63 15.18 7.68
CA ASP A 340 -32.12 15.37 9.04
C ASP A 340 -30.83 14.54 9.22
N GLN A 341 -30.87 13.27 8.85
CA GLN A 341 -29.71 12.35 8.93
C GLN A 341 -28.55 12.82 8.06
N ALA A 342 -28.80 13.21 6.80
CA ALA A 342 -27.78 13.69 5.91
C ALA A 342 -27.10 14.97 6.44
N TRP A 343 -27.88 15.88 7.06
CA TRP A 343 -27.35 17.07 7.72
C TRP A 343 -26.47 16.72 8.94
N GLU A 344 -26.92 15.79 9.78
CA GLU A 344 -26.17 15.33 10.95
C GLU A 344 -24.84 14.71 10.52
N PHE A 345 -24.84 13.84 9.49
CA PHE A 345 -23.64 13.20 8.98
C PHE A 345 -22.68 14.21 8.38
N ARG A 346 -23.19 15.19 7.60
CA ARG A 346 -22.36 16.28 7.07
C ARG A 346 -21.64 17.01 8.20
N ASN A 347 -22.33 17.31 9.29
CA ASN A 347 -21.77 18.02 10.42
C ASN A 347 -20.71 17.18 11.15
N ALA A 348 -20.98 15.93 11.48
CA ALA A 348 -20.00 15.05 12.09
C ALA A 348 -18.72 14.96 11.24
N LEU A 349 -18.86 14.68 9.95
CA LEU A 349 -17.73 14.59 9.05
C LEU A 349 -17.00 15.93 8.86
N ALA A 350 -17.70 17.06 8.89
CA ALA A 350 -17.06 18.39 8.82
C ALA A 350 -16.27 18.74 10.10
N HIS A 351 -16.58 18.13 11.23
CA HIS A 351 -15.85 18.26 12.49
C HIS A 351 -14.79 17.15 12.72
N ILE A 352 -14.46 16.39 11.67
CA ILE A 352 -13.47 15.30 11.70
C ILE A 352 -13.92 14.17 12.67
N GLU A 353 -15.23 13.98 12.81
CA GLU A 353 -15.82 12.92 13.61
C GLU A 353 -16.27 11.78 12.68
N PRO A 354 -15.69 10.57 12.77
CA PRO A 354 -16.15 9.43 11.99
C PRO A 354 -17.57 9.03 12.40
N LEU A 355 -18.38 8.63 11.42
CA LEU A 355 -19.70 8.07 11.66
C LEU A 355 -19.58 6.69 12.31
N THR A 356 -20.48 6.41 13.23
CA THR A 356 -20.58 5.13 13.91
C THR A 356 -21.16 4.03 13.03
N VAL A 357 -20.97 2.78 13.43
CA VAL A 357 -21.57 1.61 12.77
C VAL A 357 -23.09 1.77 12.65
N GLN A 358 -23.77 2.17 13.73
CA GLN A 358 -25.22 2.36 13.73
C GLN A 358 -25.66 3.42 12.71
N GLN A 359 -24.99 4.57 12.68
CA GLN A 359 -25.28 5.64 11.71
C GLN A 359 -25.14 5.15 10.26
N LEU A 360 -24.07 4.40 9.97
CA LEU A 360 -23.87 3.86 8.62
C LEU A 360 -24.84 2.74 8.25
N GLN A 361 -25.32 1.95 9.23
CA GLN A 361 -26.34 0.92 8.99
C GLN A 361 -27.71 1.52 8.67
N GLU A 362 -28.04 2.63 9.32
CA GLU A 362 -29.31 3.35 9.14
C GLU A 362 -29.31 4.29 7.92
N PHE A 363 -28.16 4.50 7.29
CA PHE A 363 -28.01 5.45 6.17
C PHE A 363 -28.62 4.92 4.87
N GLU A 364 -29.57 5.67 4.34
CA GLU A 364 -30.20 5.45 3.05
C GLU A 364 -29.96 6.66 2.14
N PRO A 365 -29.04 6.56 1.13
CA PRO A 365 -28.63 7.70 0.30
C PRO A 365 -29.64 8.07 -0.80
N SER A 366 -30.85 7.50 -0.80
CA SER A 366 -31.91 7.83 -1.75
C SER A 366 -33.15 8.37 -1.05
N LEU A 367 -33.84 9.31 -1.70
CA LEU A 367 -35.14 9.83 -1.26
C LEU A 367 -36.35 9.06 -1.82
N ASP A 368 -36.09 7.99 -2.58
CA ASP A 368 -37.12 7.15 -3.19
C ASP A 368 -37.72 6.13 -2.19
#